data_68441a281a405dc37ee6a91ad589a697
#
_entry.id   68441a281a405dc37ee6a91ad589a697
#
_cell.length_a   1.000
_cell.length_b   1.000
_cell.length_c   1.000
_cell.angle_alpha   90.00
_cell.angle_beta   90.00
_cell.angle_gamma   90.00
#
_symmetry.space_group_name_H-M   'P 1'
#
loop_
_entity.id
_entity.type
_entity.pdbx_description
1 polymer ?
#
loop_
_entity_poly.entity_id
_entity_poly.type
_entity_poly.pdbx_seq_one_letter_code
_entity_poly.pdbx_strand_id
1 'polypeptide(L)'
;MKYIFKYLKTLVFHIFYGKVREVISVKKNANIKTTKIILQKKFSYNIFEIKNAILYNGQINDCAIISEKKLINEASYQYRLKNKFYVINGPSSKNIVLKIGTPSVRKNIPGSILSTLSGGAGKHNYFHWLFDVLPRLAILENAKNIASPDYYLMPSLQHAYQRETLKKLNISFSKLLDGKKNKHISCNKLFVVNHPYVLNNNPTKSILNIPSWIVKWLQIKLKPLKQSKKKYPHNIFI
;
A
#
# COMPACT_ATOMS: atom_id res chain seq x y z
N MET A 1 16.85 -23.50 18.35
CA MET A 1 15.60 -23.96 17.72
C MET A 1 14.92 -22.93 16.81
N LYS A 2 14.65 -21.67 17.21
CA LYS A 2 13.94 -20.66 16.36
C LYS A 2 14.61 -20.40 15.00
N TYR A 3 15.95 -20.37 14.92
CA TYR A 3 16.69 -20.09 13.68
C TYR A 3 16.61 -21.26 12.68
N ILE A 4 16.71 -22.49 13.16
CA ILE A 4 16.62 -23.71 12.32
C ILE A 4 15.21 -23.79 11.70
N PHE A 5 14.17 -23.55 12.50
CA PHE A 5 12.79 -23.56 12.02
C PHE A 5 12.53 -22.47 10.96
N LYS A 6 13.09 -21.27 11.17
CA LYS A 6 13.00 -20.17 10.20
C LYS A 6 13.72 -20.50 8.90
N TYR A 7 14.88 -21.16 8.99
CA TYR A 7 15.64 -21.58 7.82
C TYR A 7 14.91 -22.66 7.02
N LEU A 8 14.43 -23.72 7.69
CA LEU A 8 13.63 -24.78 7.07
C LEU A 8 12.38 -24.23 6.40
N LYS A 9 11.66 -23.34 7.08
CA LYS A 9 10.51 -22.66 6.50
C LYS A 9 10.86 -21.90 5.21
N THR A 10 11.95 -21.15 5.23
CA THR A 10 12.42 -20.41 4.05
C THR A 10 12.74 -21.37 2.90
N LEU A 11 13.42 -22.46 3.18
CA LEU A 11 13.79 -23.49 2.19
C LEU A 11 12.53 -24.11 1.54
N VAL A 12 11.58 -24.55 2.35
CA VAL A 12 10.32 -25.11 1.88
C VAL A 12 9.60 -24.14 0.94
N PHE A 13 9.45 -22.88 1.33
CA PHE A 13 8.76 -21.92 0.48
C PHE A 13 9.58 -21.50 -0.76
N HIS A 14 10.89 -21.60 -0.75
CA HIS A 14 11.71 -21.45 -1.95
C HIS A 14 11.47 -22.58 -2.96
N ILE A 15 11.22 -23.80 -2.49
CA ILE A 15 10.85 -24.95 -3.35
C ILE A 15 9.51 -24.66 -4.02
N PHE A 16 8.49 -24.24 -3.25
CA PHE A 16 7.16 -24.00 -3.79
C PHE A 16 7.03 -22.76 -4.68
N TYR A 17 7.65 -21.64 -4.32
CA TYR A 17 7.42 -20.35 -5.00
C TYR A 17 8.65 -19.81 -5.74
N GLY A 18 9.81 -20.43 -5.54
CA GLY A 18 11.09 -19.95 -6.06
C GLY A 18 11.64 -18.76 -5.29
N LYS A 19 12.83 -18.34 -5.67
CA LYS A 19 13.49 -17.16 -5.11
C LYS A 19 13.08 -15.91 -5.90
N VAL A 20 12.97 -14.79 -5.21
CA VAL A 20 12.94 -13.48 -5.86
C VAL A 20 14.38 -13.14 -6.28
N ARG A 21 14.61 -12.95 -7.59
CA ARG A 21 15.94 -12.94 -8.16
C ARG A 21 16.62 -11.59 -8.10
N GLU A 22 15.90 -10.55 -8.53
CA GLU A 22 16.47 -9.23 -8.72
C GLU A 22 15.43 -8.13 -8.54
N VAL A 23 15.88 -6.89 -8.51
CA VAL A 23 15.05 -5.69 -8.53
C VAL A 23 15.05 -5.11 -9.94
N ILE A 24 13.87 -4.85 -10.49
CA ILE A 24 13.72 -4.21 -11.79
C ILE A 24 12.83 -2.97 -11.71
N SER A 25 13.05 -2.04 -12.62
CA SER A 25 12.17 -0.90 -12.82
C SER A 25 10.90 -1.31 -13.57
N VAL A 26 9.78 -0.63 -13.30
CA VAL A 26 8.52 -0.79 -14.05
C VAL A 26 8.69 -0.68 -15.55
N LYS A 27 9.64 0.15 -16.03
CA LYS A 27 9.93 0.35 -17.44
C LYS A 27 10.54 -0.88 -18.13
N LYS A 28 11.10 -1.81 -17.35
CA LYS A 28 11.77 -3.02 -17.86
C LYS A 28 10.88 -4.27 -17.81
N ASN A 29 9.58 -4.12 -17.56
CA ASN A 29 8.66 -5.26 -17.47
C ASN A 29 7.42 -5.02 -18.33
N ALA A 30 7.25 -5.84 -19.37
CA ALA A 30 6.14 -5.74 -20.33
C ALA A 30 4.76 -6.02 -19.70
N ASN A 31 4.71 -6.69 -18.54
CA ASN A 31 3.46 -6.94 -17.79
C ASN A 31 2.97 -5.73 -17.00
N ILE A 32 3.71 -4.60 -17.06
CA ILE A 32 3.38 -3.40 -16.27
C ILE A 32 3.02 -2.25 -17.20
N LYS A 33 1.78 -1.78 -17.08
CA LYS A 33 1.32 -0.53 -17.66
C LYS A 33 1.38 0.58 -16.63
N THR A 34 1.96 1.71 -16.99
CA THR A 34 2.00 2.91 -16.12
C THR A 34 1.04 3.96 -16.67
N THR A 35 0.11 4.41 -15.83
CA THR A 35 -0.80 5.52 -16.12
C THR A 35 -0.43 6.71 -15.24
N LYS A 36 -0.13 7.84 -15.85
CA LYS A 36 0.18 9.09 -15.14
C LYS A 36 -1.10 9.89 -14.92
N ILE A 37 -1.33 10.31 -13.68
CA ILE A 37 -2.46 11.15 -13.28
C ILE A 37 -1.94 12.46 -12.74
N ILE A 38 -2.55 13.57 -13.14
CA ILE A 38 -2.22 14.90 -12.66
C ILE A 38 -3.43 15.46 -11.93
N LEU A 39 -3.28 15.73 -10.64
CA LEU A 39 -4.31 16.35 -9.81
C LEU A 39 -3.99 17.83 -9.60
N GLN A 40 -5.02 18.68 -9.71
CA GLN A 40 -4.91 20.13 -9.56
C GLN A 40 -3.81 20.77 -10.42
N LYS A 41 -3.55 20.24 -11.63
CA LYS A 41 -2.49 20.71 -12.56
C LYS A 41 -1.07 20.73 -11.98
N LYS A 42 -0.87 20.26 -10.72
CA LYS A 42 0.40 20.38 -9.98
C LYS A 42 0.93 19.04 -9.50
N PHE A 43 0.07 18.14 -9.03
CA PHE A 43 0.49 16.90 -8.39
C PHE A 43 0.41 15.73 -9.35
N SER A 44 1.55 15.12 -9.64
CA SER A 44 1.67 14.00 -10.58
C SER A 44 1.78 12.67 -9.83
N TYR A 45 0.95 11.72 -10.22
CA TYR A 45 0.93 10.37 -9.65
C TYR A 45 1.05 9.32 -10.75
N ASN A 46 1.70 8.21 -10.43
CA ASN A 46 1.75 7.03 -11.28
C ASN A 46 0.88 5.93 -10.67
N ILE A 47 0.07 5.32 -11.51
CA ILE A 47 -0.66 4.11 -11.20
C ILE A 47 -0.02 3.00 -12.03
N PHE A 48 0.49 1.99 -11.36
CA PHE A 48 1.07 0.81 -11.97
C PHE A 48 0.01 -0.28 -12.03
N GLU A 49 -0.35 -0.71 -13.23
CA GLU A 49 -1.20 -1.86 -13.50
C GLU A 49 -0.29 -3.05 -13.84
N ILE A 50 -0.25 -4.05 -12.97
CA ILE A 50 0.69 -5.17 -13.05
C ILE A 50 -0.12 -6.44 -13.27
N LYS A 51 0.10 -7.11 -14.40
CA LYS A 51 -0.55 -8.39 -14.73
C LYS A 51 0.10 -9.54 -13.98
N ASN A 52 -0.70 -10.52 -13.55
CA ASN A 52 -0.25 -11.73 -12.85
C ASN A 52 0.69 -11.44 -11.69
N ALA A 53 0.32 -10.43 -10.89
CA ALA A 53 1.15 -9.93 -9.83
C ALA A 53 1.10 -10.81 -8.57
N ILE A 54 2.20 -10.82 -7.84
CA ILE A 54 2.31 -11.37 -6.50
C ILE A 54 2.62 -10.22 -5.54
N LEU A 55 1.87 -10.16 -4.45
CA LEU A 55 2.11 -9.22 -3.36
C LEU A 55 2.47 -10.00 -2.11
N TYR A 56 3.56 -9.62 -1.46
CA TYR A 56 3.99 -10.16 -0.19
C TYR A 56 4.16 -9.06 0.86
N ASN A 57 3.41 -9.17 1.95
CA ASN A 57 3.39 -8.24 3.09
C ASN A 57 3.61 -9.04 4.39
N GLY A 58 4.60 -9.93 4.37
CA GLY A 58 4.91 -10.81 5.50
C GLY A 58 5.57 -10.12 6.68
N GLN A 59 6.19 -8.97 6.43
CA GLN A 59 6.80 -8.12 7.45
C GLN A 59 6.12 -6.75 7.49
N ILE A 60 6.04 -6.19 8.69
CA ILE A 60 5.34 -4.92 8.92
C ILE A 60 5.93 -3.75 8.11
N ASN A 61 7.23 -3.79 7.89
CA ASN A 61 7.97 -2.69 7.26
C ASN A 61 8.22 -2.88 5.77
N ASP A 62 7.83 -4.03 5.20
CA ASP A 62 8.10 -4.35 3.81
C ASP A 62 6.80 -4.75 3.10
N CYS A 63 6.56 -4.13 1.96
CA CYS A 63 5.57 -4.59 1.00
C CYS A 63 6.28 -4.83 -0.32
N ALA A 64 6.35 -6.09 -0.76
CA ALA A 64 6.98 -6.48 -2.00
C ALA A 64 5.94 -6.76 -3.06
N ILE A 65 6.09 -6.10 -4.20
CA ILE A 65 5.34 -6.37 -5.43
C ILE A 65 6.27 -7.12 -6.39
N ILE A 66 5.85 -8.30 -6.81
CA ILE A 66 6.67 -9.24 -7.55
C ILE A 66 5.94 -9.57 -8.86
N SER A 67 6.67 -9.53 -9.96
CA SER A 67 6.25 -10.01 -11.27
C SER A 67 7.40 -10.85 -11.85
N GLU A 68 7.10 -12.04 -12.40
CA GLU A 68 8.10 -12.93 -13.01
C GLU A 68 9.32 -13.22 -12.11
N LYS A 69 9.09 -13.43 -10.82
CA LYS A 69 10.12 -13.64 -9.79
C LYS A 69 11.09 -12.45 -9.59
N LYS A 70 10.72 -11.26 -10.06
CA LYS A 70 11.48 -10.01 -9.91
C LYS A 70 10.71 -9.02 -9.04
N LEU A 71 11.42 -8.31 -8.17
CA LEU A 71 10.85 -7.26 -7.32
C LEU A 71 10.70 -5.97 -8.12
N ILE A 72 9.50 -5.40 -8.12
CA ILE A 72 9.22 -4.15 -8.85
C ILE A 72 9.59 -2.96 -7.96
N ASN A 73 10.61 -2.21 -8.37
CA ASN A 73 11.21 -1.14 -7.57
C ASN A 73 10.19 -0.05 -7.17
N GLU A 74 9.52 0.55 -8.14
CA GLU A 74 8.65 1.72 -7.90
C GLU A 74 7.33 1.35 -7.24
N ALA A 75 6.93 0.07 -7.28
CA ALA A 75 5.70 -0.43 -6.68
C ALA A 75 5.90 -1.05 -5.29
N SER A 76 7.14 -1.31 -4.90
CA SER A 76 7.47 -1.95 -3.61
C SER A 76 7.88 -0.92 -2.58
N TYR A 77 7.48 -1.15 -1.33
CA TYR A 77 7.79 -0.26 -0.21
C TYR A 77 8.55 -1.01 0.87
N GLN A 78 9.58 -0.38 1.40
CA GLN A 78 10.32 -0.86 2.56
C GLN A 78 10.73 0.28 3.48
N TYR A 79 10.51 0.07 4.78
CA TYR A 79 11.02 0.94 5.83
C TYR A 79 12.30 0.34 6.39
N ARG A 80 13.30 1.18 6.61
CA ARG A 80 14.55 0.78 7.26
C ARG A 80 14.90 1.75 8.37
N LEU A 81 15.31 1.20 9.51
CA LEU A 81 15.95 1.96 10.58
C LEU A 81 17.41 2.11 10.24
N LYS A 82 17.89 3.34 10.17
CA LYS A 82 19.30 3.66 10.13
C LYS A 82 19.62 4.58 11.31
N ASN A 83 20.49 4.15 12.23
CA ASN A 83 20.95 4.94 13.39
C ASN A 83 19.79 5.59 14.20
N LYS A 84 18.80 4.79 14.59
CA LYS A 84 17.58 5.22 15.32
C LYS A 84 16.61 6.15 14.54
N PHE A 85 16.89 6.48 13.28
CA PHE A 85 15.95 7.21 12.43
C PHE A 85 15.32 6.27 11.41
N TYR A 86 14.02 6.47 11.13
CA TYR A 86 13.34 5.76 10.06
C TYR A 86 13.80 6.31 8.72
N VAL A 87 14.40 5.48 7.89
CA VAL A 87 14.57 5.78 6.48
C VAL A 87 13.31 5.30 5.77
N ILE A 88 12.47 6.25 5.41
CA ILE A 88 11.27 5.99 4.62
C ILE A 88 11.71 5.69 3.18
N ASN A 89 11.24 4.58 2.60
CA ASN A 89 11.63 4.08 1.29
C ASN A 89 13.14 3.84 1.15
N GLY A 90 13.68 2.95 1.96
CA GLY A 90 15.00 2.40 1.71
C GLY A 90 15.08 1.76 0.32
N PRO A 91 16.28 1.58 -0.25
CA PRO A 91 16.44 1.02 -1.58
C PRO A 91 15.81 -0.38 -1.68
N SER A 92 15.10 -0.66 -2.77
CA SER A 92 14.41 -1.94 -2.99
C SER A 92 15.36 -3.14 -2.94
N SER A 93 16.66 -2.93 -3.23
CA SER A 93 17.73 -3.94 -3.03
C SER A 93 17.89 -4.39 -1.57
N LYS A 94 17.33 -3.70 -0.61
CA LYS A 94 17.30 -4.09 0.81
C LYS A 94 16.00 -4.78 1.22
N ASN A 95 15.05 -4.97 0.30
CA ASN A 95 13.80 -5.66 0.62
C ASN A 95 14.07 -7.09 1.06
N ILE A 96 13.43 -7.50 2.15
CA ILE A 96 13.70 -8.78 2.79
C ILE A 96 13.40 -9.98 1.89
N VAL A 97 12.48 -9.84 0.92
CA VAL A 97 12.11 -10.94 0.02
C VAL A 97 13.27 -11.40 -0.87
N LEU A 98 14.24 -10.54 -1.16
CA LEU A 98 15.45 -10.93 -1.90
C LEU A 98 16.31 -11.92 -1.12
N LYS A 99 16.23 -11.87 0.23
CA LYS A 99 16.98 -12.77 1.11
C LYS A 99 16.20 -14.02 1.49
N ILE A 100 14.92 -13.87 1.85
CA ILE A 100 14.12 -14.97 2.42
C ILE A 100 12.98 -15.44 1.52
N GLY A 101 12.81 -14.84 0.34
CA GLY A 101 11.65 -15.11 -0.52
C GLY A 101 10.34 -14.70 0.14
N THR A 102 9.29 -15.47 -0.11
CA THR A 102 7.92 -15.22 0.37
C THR A 102 7.44 -16.35 1.30
N PRO A 103 7.97 -16.48 2.53
CA PRO A 103 7.78 -17.65 3.39
C PRO A 103 6.39 -17.68 4.08
N SER A 104 5.34 -17.71 3.29
CA SER A 104 3.95 -17.95 3.72
C SER A 104 3.12 -18.53 2.60
N VAL A 105 2.06 -19.26 2.95
CA VAL A 105 1.10 -19.78 1.97
C VAL A 105 0.52 -18.63 1.16
N ARG A 106 0.54 -18.79 -0.16
CA ARG A 106 -0.01 -17.83 -1.11
C ARG A 106 -1.47 -18.13 -1.38
N LYS A 107 -2.30 -17.10 -1.23
CA LYS A 107 -3.71 -17.14 -1.64
C LYS A 107 -3.83 -16.61 -3.06
N ASN A 108 -4.52 -17.34 -3.91
CA ASN A 108 -4.90 -16.83 -5.21
C ASN A 108 -6.24 -16.11 -5.09
N ILE A 109 -6.26 -14.83 -5.49
CA ILE A 109 -7.47 -14.00 -5.49
C ILE A 109 -7.71 -13.61 -6.94
N PRO A 110 -8.67 -14.23 -7.63
CA PRO A 110 -8.98 -13.91 -9.00
C PRO A 110 -9.51 -12.47 -9.11
N GLY A 111 -9.23 -11.83 -10.27
CA GLY A 111 -9.67 -10.46 -10.52
C GLY A 111 -8.57 -9.43 -10.28
N SER A 112 -9.01 -8.20 -10.08
CA SER A 112 -8.17 -7.01 -9.93
C SER A 112 -8.17 -6.49 -8.49
N ILE A 113 -7.01 -6.08 -7.99
CA ILE A 113 -6.83 -5.60 -6.61
C ILE A 113 -6.15 -4.23 -6.63
N LEU A 114 -6.68 -3.25 -5.91
CA LEU A 114 -5.91 -2.07 -5.52
C LEU A 114 -5.17 -2.35 -4.21
N SER A 115 -3.85 -2.26 -4.24
CA SER A 115 -3.04 -2.27 -3.01
C SER A 115 -2.88 -0.86 -2.45
N THR A 116 -3.30 -0.66 -1.21
CA THR A 116 -3.07 0.57 -0.46
C THR A 116 -1.91 0.44 0.53
N LEU A 117 -1.16 -0.66 0.47
CA LEU A 117 -0.07 -0.94 1.40
C LEU A 117 1.13 -0.03 1.15
N SER A 118 1.71 0.47 2.23
CA SER A 118 2.89 1.33 2.23
C SER A 118 3.85 0.92 3.36
N GLY A 119 4.28 -0.35 3.35
CA GLY A 119 5.23 -0.82 4.34
C GLY A 119 4.77 -0.66 5.79
N GLY A 120 3.54 -1.03 6.12
CA GLY A 120 3.01 -0.97 7.48
C GLY A 120 2.29 0.32 7.88
N ALA A 121 2.39 1.36 7.07
CA ALA A 121 1.63 2.59 7.26
C ALA A 121 0.11 2.32 7.32
N GLY A 122 -0.60 3.03 8.19
CA GLY A 122 -2.04 2.93 8.32
C GLY A 122 -2.58 1.68 9.04
N LYS A 123 -1.71 0.77 9.53
CA LYS A 123 -2.19 -0.41 10.30
C LYS A 123 -2.83 -0.02 11.62
N HIS A 124 -2.18 0.86 12.36
CA HIS A 124 -2.58 1.29 13.71
C HIS A 124 -2.53 2.79 13.90
N ASN A 125 -1.98 3.53 12.94
CA ASN A 125 -1.78 4.96 13.01
C ASN A 125 -2.84 5.66 12.16
N TYR A 126 -3.67 6.47 12.83
CA TYR A 126 -4.78 7.20 12.20
C TYR A 126 -4.28 8.23 11.16
N PHE A 127 -3.15 8.91 11.45
CA PHE A 127 -2.53 9.85 10.51
C PHE A 127 -2.18 9.14 9.19
N HIS A 128 -1.44 8.03 9.25
CA HIS A 128 -1.07 7.27 8.06
C HIS A 128 -2.28 6.67 7.33
N TRP A 129 -3.33 6.33 8.07
CA TRP A 129 -4.58 5.91 7.46
C TRP A 129 -5.18 7.01 6.59
N LEU A 130 -5.29 8.25 7.13
CA LEU A 130 -5.87 9.38 6.43
C LEU A 130 -5.00 9.87 5.26
N PHE A 131 -3.67 9.92 5.43
CA PHE A 131 -2.78 10.60 4.50
C PHE A 131 -1.98 9.68 3.58
N ASP A 132 -1.76 8.41 3.94
CA ASP A 132 -1.02 7.46 3.10
C ASP A 132 -1.94 6.44 2.44
N VAL A 133 -3.03 6.02 3.11
CA VAL A 133 -3.92 4.95 2.64
C VAL A 133 -5.07 5.49 1.81
N LEU A 134 -5.94 6.31 2.41
CA LEU A 134 -7.17 6.79 1.76
C LEU A 134 -6.92 7.60 0.48
N PRO A 135 -5.90 8.47 0.37
CA PRO A 135 -5.68 9.24 -0.85
C PRO A 135 -5.38 8.40 -2.08
N ARG A 136 -4.91 7.16 -1.92
CA ARG A 136 -4.69 6.24 -3.05
C ARG A 136 -5.99 5.82 -3.72
N LEU A 137 -7.08 5.76 -2.95
CA LEU A 137 -8.43 5.56 -3.49
C LEU A 137 -8.83 6.73 -4.39
N ALA A 138 -8.61 7.96 -3.90
CA ALA A 138 -8.89 9.16 -4.66
C ALA A 138 -8.07 9.28 -5.94
N ILE A 139 -6.78 8.93 -5.89
CA ILE A 139 -5.91 8.96 -7.07
C ILE A 139 -6.41 7.96 -8.11
N LEU A 140 -6.78 6.74 -7.71
CA LEU A 140 -7.32 5.75 -8.63
C LEU A 140 -8.68 6.19 -9.19
N GLU A 141 -9.58 6.74 -8.36
CA GLU A 141 -10.90 7.25 -8.76
C GLU A 141 -10.79 8.33 -9.86
N ASN A 142 -9.74 9.13 -9.84
CA ASN A 142 -9.47 10.16 -10.85
C ASN A 142 -8.86 9.60 -12.16
N ALA A 143 -8.53 8.34 -12.21
CA ALA A 143 -8.01 7.68 -13.41
C ALA A 143 -9.15 7.18 -14.31
N LYS A 144 -9.75 8.06 -15.08
CA LYS A 144 -10.94 7.80 -15.91
C LYS A 144 -10.83 6.56 -16.82
N ASN A 145 -9.61 6.19 -17.21
CA ASN A 145 -9.35 5.07 -18.12
C ASN A 145 -8.98 3.77 -17.40
N ILE A 146 -9.12 3.73 -16.09
CA ILE A 146 -8.84 2.54 -15.26
C ILE A 146 -10.17 2.07 -14.66
N ALA A 147 -10.53 0.81 -14.92
CA ALA A 147 -11.71 0.21 -14.31
C ALA A 147 -11.57 0.11 -12.78
N SER A 148 -12.68 0.22 -12.07
CA SER A 148 -12.70 0.00 -10.63
C SER A 148 -12.17 -1.40 -10.30
N PRO A 149 -11.34 -1.56 -9.27
CA PRO A 149 -10.84 -2.86 -8.86
C PRO A 149 -11.97 -3.72 -8.27
N ASP A 150 -11.84 -5.03 -8.42
CA ASP A 150 -12.75 -5.98 -7.79
C ASP A 150 -12.57 -5.99 -6.28
N TYR A 151 -11.32 -5.80 -5.80
CA TYR A 151 -10.98 -5.79 -4.38
C TYR A 151 -10.02 -4.65 -4.00
N TYR A 152 -10.07 -4.28 -2.72
CA TYR A 152 -9.22 -3.27 -2.11
C TYR A 152 -8.42 -3.90 -0.96
N LEU A 153 -7.12 -4.01 -1.09
CA LEU A 153 -6.24 -4.53 -0.06
C LEU A 153 -5.79 -3.39 0.87
N MET A 154 -6.34 -3.43 2.10
CA MET A 154 -6.08 -2.44 3.13
C MET A 154 -4.99 -2.92 4.10
N PRO A 155 -4.22 -2.02 4.75
CA PRO A 155 -3.20 -2.40 5.75
C PRO A 155 -3.78 -3.19 6.91
N SER A 156 -4.98 -2.83 7.35
CA SER A 156 -5.77 -3.47 8.41
C SER A 156 -7.22 -3.02 8.35
N LEU A 157 -8.12 -3.80 8.92
CA LEU A 157 -9.55 -3.47 9.08
C LEU A 157 -10.01 -3.65 10.54
N GLN A 158 -9.07 -3.66 11.49
CA GLN A 158 -9.39 -3.96 12.89
C GLN A 158 -9.96 -2.78 13.68
N HIS A 159 -9.61 -1.53 13.31
CA HIS A 159 -10.07 -0.33 14.01
C HIS A 159 -11.40 0.20 13.46
N ALA A 160 -12.23 0.78 14.32
CA ALA A 160 -13.51 1.34 13.95
C ALA A 160 -13.37 2.43 12.85
N TYR A 161 -12.43 3.36 13.03
CA TYR A 161 -12.20 4.44 12.09
C TYR A 161 -11.86 3.94 10.67
N GLN A 162 -11.18 2.79 10.55
CA GLN A 162 -10.86 2.21 9.24
C GLN A 162 -12.14 1.75 8.51
N ARG A 163 -13.03 1.07 9.22
CA ARG A 163 -14.30 0.60 8.66
C ARG A 163 -15.27 1.73 8.38
N GLU A 164 -15.38 2.69 9.30
CA GLU A 164 -16.29 3.83 9.17
C GLU A 164 -15.93 4.75 8.01
N THR A 165 -14.63 5.06 7.84
CA THR A 165 -14.18 5.88 6.72
C THR A 165 -14.40 5.18 5.38
N LEU A 166 -14.17 3.87 5.26
CA LEU A 166 -14.44 3.10 4.04
C LEU A 166 -15.94 3.03 3.74
N LYS A 167 -16.79 2.89 4.77
CA LYS A 167 -18.26 2.97 4.62
C LYS A 167 -18.68 4.33 4.08
N LYS A 168 -18.13 5.44 4.60
CA LYS A 168 -18.39 6.80 4.10
C LYS A 168 -17.93 7.00 2.65
N LEU A 169 -16.89 6.29 2.23
CA LEU A 169 -16.41 6.29 0.84
C LEU A 169 -17.22 5.35 -0.07
N ASN A 170 -18.32 4.77 0.42
CA ASN A 170 -19.19 3.83 -0.29
C ASN A 170 -18.45 2.59 -0.83
N ILE A 171 -17.41 2.14 -0.14
CA ILE A 171 -16.69 0.91 -0.49
C ILE A 171 -17.37 -0.26 0.21
N SER A 172 -17.88 -1.21 -0.59
CA SER A 172 -18.52 -2.41 -0.05
C SER A 172 -17.53 -3.26 0.76
N PHE A 173 -17.96 -3.72 1.94
CA PHE A 173 -17.16 -4.60 2.79
C PHE A 173 -16.78 -5.93 2.13
N SER A 174 -17.62 -6.43 1.21
CA SER A 174 -17.34 -7.65 0.43
C SER A 174 -16.13 -7.52 -0.49
N LYS A 175 -15.75 -6.28 -0.85
CA LYS A 175 -14.58 -5.97 -1.67
C LYS A 175 -13.31 -5.69 -0.86
N LEU A 176 -13.38 -5.71 0.48
CA LEU A 176 -12.25 -5.37 1.33
C LEU A 176 -11.41 -6.61 1.70
N LEU A 177 -10.12 -6.52 1.49
CA LEU A 177 -9.13 -7.50 1.91
C LEU A 177 -8.29 -6.91 3.04
N ASP A 178 -8.25 -7.59 4.18
CA ASP A 178 -7.39 -7.22 5.31
C ASP A 178 -5.96 -7.72 5.06
N GLY A 179 -4.99 -6.80 4.96
CA GLY A 179 -3.58 -7.11 4.73
C GLY A 179 -2.91 -7.92 5.85
N LYS A 180 -3.45 -7.90 7.08
CA LYS A 180 -2.98 -8.78 8.15
C LYS A 180 -3.32 -10.24 7.89
N LYS A 181 -4.48 -10.51 7.28
CA LYS A 181 -4.96 -11.86 6.95
C LYS A 181 -4.48 -12.33 5.57
N ASN A 182 -4.17 -11.38 4.67
CA ASN A 182 -3.77 -11.63 3.29
C ASN A 182 -2.33 -11.17 3.05
N LYS A 183 -1.38 -11.85 3.69
CA LYS A 183 0.04 -11.48 3.68
C LYS A 183 0.76 -11.84 2.39
N HIS A 184 0.31 -12.87 1.69
CA HIS A 184 0.89 -13.35 0.45
C HIS A 184 -0.26 -13.69 -0.50
N ILE A 185 -0.39 -12.93 -1.56
CA ILE A 185 -1.45 -13.08 -2.55
C ILE A 185 -0.90 -13.08 -3.95
N SER A 186 -1.61 -13.75 -4.86
CA SER A 186 -1.50 -13.58 -6.31
C SER A 186 -2.84 -13.14 -6.87
N CYS A 187 -2.84 -12.34 -7.93
CA CYS A 187 -4.04 -11.86 -8.60
C CYS A 187 -3.78 -11.67 -10.10
N ASN A 188 -4.86 -11.62 -10.89
CA ASN A 188 -4.76 -11.40 -12.33
C ASN A 188 -4.22 -10.00 -12.64
N LYS A 189 -4.61 -8.99 -11.84
CA LYS A 189 -4.20 -7.60 -12.01
C LYS A 189 -4.03 -6.91 -10.66
N LEU A 190 -2.93 -6.24 -10.47
CA LEU A 190 -2.67 -5.44 -9.27
C LEU A 190 -2.50 -3.97 -9.66
N PHE A 191 -3.27 -3.11 -9.05
CA PHE A 191 -3.06 -1.68 -9.09
C PHE A 191 -2.23 -1.24 -7.89
N VAL A 192 -1.17 -0.50 -8.14
CA VAL A 192 -0.34 0.13 -7.11
C VAL A 192 -0.21 1.61 -7.44
N VAL A 193 -0.53 2.46 -6.49
CA VAL A 193 -0.36 3.91 -6.60
C VAL A 193 0.88 4.32 -5.84
N ASN A 194 1.71 5.18 -6.42
CA ASN A 194 2.86 5.72 -5.68
C ASN A 194 2.42 6.52 -4.44
N HIS A 195 3.38 6.89 -3.59
CA HIS A 195 3.06 7.56 -2.33
C HIS A 195 2.33 8.89 -2.59
N PRO A 196 1.27 9.22 -1.82
CA PRO A 196 0.45 10.41 -2.07
C PRO A 196 1.17 11.75 -1.91
N TYR A 197 2.30 11.78 -1.25
CA TYR A 197 3.15 12.96 -1.08
C TYR A 197 4.64 12.57 -1.08
N VAL A 198 5.50 13.56 -1.25
CA VAL A 198 6.96 13.35 -1.30
C VAL A 198 7.47 12.98 0.08
N LEU A 199 8.09 11.80 0.16
CA LEU A 199 8.74 11.33 1.37
C LEU A 199 10.18 11.82 1.43
N ASN A 200 10.55 12.36 2.59
CA ASN A 200 11.91 12.76 2.92
C ASN A 200 12.52 11.82 3.95
N ASN A 201 13.83 11.84 4.10
CA ASN A 201 14.52 11.11 5.16
C ASN A 201 14.17 11.64 6.58
N ASN A 202 13.61 12.85 6.66
CA ASN A 202 13.07 13.43 7.88
C ASN A 202 11.54 13.34 7.84
N PRO A 203 10.89 12.61 8.77
CA PRO A 203 9.43 12.47 8.83
C PRO A 203 8.69 13.81 8.92
N THR A 204 9.19 14.76 9.70
CA THR A 204 8.59 16.10 9.85
C THR A 204 8.55 16.84 8.52
N LYS A 205 9.65 16.80 7.75
CA LYS A 205 9.69 17.38 6.41
C LYS A 205 8.74 16.68 5.43
N SER A 206 8.51 15.38 5.61
CA SER A 206 7.54 14.63 4.80
C SER A 206 6.11 15.11 5.04
N ILE A 207 5.75 15.39 6.29
CA ILE A 207 4.42 15.90 6.66
C ILE A 207 4.15 17.28 6.03
N LEU A 208 5.16 18.15 5.97
CA LEU A 208 5.04 19.48 5.33
C LEU A 208 4.76 19.39 3.80
N ASN A 209 5.02 18.24 3.18
CA ASN A 209 4.78 18.03 1.76
C ASN A 209 3.40 17.46 1.45
N ILE A 210 2.50 17.34 2.43
CA ILE A 210 1.15 16.82 2.18
C ILE A 210 0.39 17.81 1.28
N PRO A 211 -0.06 17.36 0.09
CA PRO A 211 -0.80 18.20 -0.82
C PRO A 211 -2.14 18.65 -0.23
N SER A 212 -2.49 19.92 -0.38
CA SER A 212 -3.75 20.49 0.11
C SER A 212 -5.00 19.80 -0.45
N TRP A 213 -4.91 19.19 -1.64
CA TRP A 213 -6.03 18.46 -2.23
C TRP A 213 -6.44 17.24 -1.38
N ILE A 214 -5.49 16.61 -0.69
CA ILE A 214 -5.78 15.47 0.20
C ILE A 214 -6.67 15.93 1.34
N VAL A 215 -6.30 17.04 2.00
CA VAL A 215 -7.09 17.61 3.11
C VAL A 215 -8.49 17.98 2.64
N LYS A 216 -8.59 18.70 1.50
CA LYS A 216 -9.89 19.10 0.91
C LYS A 216 -10.74 17.87 0.56
N TRP A 217 -10.15 16.85 -0.04
CA TRP A 217 -10.84 15.62 -0.40
C TRP A 217 -11.36 14.88 0.84
N LEU A 218 -10.53 14.76 1.88
CA LEU A 218 -10.93 14.13 3.15
C LEU A 218 -12.08 14.91 3.81
N GLN A 219 -12.01 16.25 3.85
CA GLN A 219 -13.06 17.10 4.38
C GLN A 219 -14.39 16.91 3.64
N ILE A 220 -14.37 16.84 2.32
CA ILE A 220 -15.57 16.62 1.50
C ILE A 220 -16.14 15.22 1.72
N LYS A 221 -15.30 14.18 1.60
CA LYS A 221 -15.76 12.78 1.61
C LYS A 221 -16.11 12.27 3.01
N LEU A 222 -15.46 12.79 4.05
CA LEU A 222 -15.67 12.36 5.43
C LEU A 222 -16.56 13.31 6.25
N LYS A 223 -17.13 14.34 5.60
CA LYS A 223 -18.07 15.27 6.25
C LYS A 223 -19.16 14.52 7.00
N PRO A 224 -19.53 14.92 8.23
CA PRO A 224 -20.64 14.31 8.95
C PRO A 224 -21.95 14.47 8.15
N LEU A 225 -22.77 13.43 8.09
CA LEU A 225 -24.06 13.44 7.42
C LEU A 225 -25.09 14.35 8.10
N LYS A 226 -24.93 14.57 9.41
CA LYS A 226 -25.72 15.52 10.21
C LYS A 226 -24.77 16.29 11.10
N GLN A 227 -24.94 17.61 11.20
CA GLN A 227 -24.30 18.38 12.26
C GLN A 227 -24.81 17.83 13.60
N SER A 228 -23.91 17.27 14.38
CA SER A 228 -24.22 16.91 15.76
C SER A 228 -24.61 18.19 16.50
N LYS A 229 -25.74 18.19 17.21
CA LYS A 229 -26.12 19.29 18.10
C LYS A 229 -25.13 19.48 19.28
N LYS A 230 -24.19 18.55 19.46
CA LYS A 230 -23.09 18.69 20.43
C LYS A 230 -22.14 19.77 19.95
N LYS A 231 -21.98 20.83 20.74
CA LYS A 231 -20.90 21.80 20.56
C LYS A 231 -19.59 21.09 20.85
N TYR A 232 -18.79 20.86 19.81
CA TYR A 232 -17.41 20.39 19.96
C TYR A 232 -16.49 21.59 20.18
N PRO A 233 -15.37 21.45 20.91
CA PRO A 233 -14.34 22.48 20.98
C PRO A 233 -13.94 22.94 19.59
N HIS A 234 -13.69 24.26 19.42
CA HIS A 234 -13.27 24.81 18.13
C HIS A 234 -11.92 24.27 17.64
N ASN A 235 -11.07 23.83 18.57
CA ASN A 235 -9.73 23.30 18.27
C ASN A 235 -9.65 21.85 18.79
N ILE A 236 -9.48 20.90 17.88
CA ILE A 236 -9.15 19.50 18.18
C ILE A 236 -7.71 19.30 17.70
N PHE A 237 -6.81 19.08 18.64
CA PHE A 237 -5.47 18.59 18.33
C PHE A 237 -5.57 17.07 18.09
N ILE A 238 -5.12 16.64 16.90
CA ILE A 238 -5.04 15.23 16.51
C ILE A 238 -3.59 14.81 16.51
#